data_df667d2808776936059a6a4d8c79932f
#
_entry.id   df667d2808776936059a6a4d8c79932f
#
_cell.length_a   1.000
_cell.length_b   1.000
_cell.length_c   1.000
_cell.angle_alpha   90.00
_cell.angle_beta   90.00
_cell.angle_gamma   90.00
#
_symmetry.space_group_name_H-M   'P 1'
#
loop_
_entity.id
_entity.type
_entity.pdbx_description
1 polymer ?
#
loop_
_entity_poly.entity_id
_entity_poly.type
_entity_poly.pdbx_seq_one_letter_code
_entity_poly.pdbx_strand_id
1 'polypeptide(L)'
;MRVISILQKQYESSPDIRLIVICGSNQPLYRRLKERYGERLLLVQHTSQMADYMKACELLISKPGGLSSTEAAVSCTPLIHINPIPGCESKNMEYFSSRGMSLAVHSLQKELLPAVEQLLQPSSARQMLACQQQNISRHAAERICELAQQLVDSSISAVSK
;
A
#
# COMPACT_ATOMS: atom_id res chain seq x y z
N MET A 1 2.75 -3.56 15.86
CA MET A 1 1.97 -3.66 17.12
C MET A 1 1.13 -2.41 17.40
N ARG A 2 1.69 -1.19 17.44
CA ARG A 2 0.93 0.04 17.75
C ARG A 2 -0.27 0.30 16.83
N VAL A 3 -0.10 0.19 15.53
CA VAL A 3 -1.18 0.35 14.53
C VAL A 3 -2.34 -0.58 14.84
N ILE A 4 -2.05 -1.87 14.97
CA ILE A 4 -3.06 -2.90 15.25
C ILE A 4 -3.81 -2.61 16.56
N SER A 5 -3.10 -2.20 17.61
CA SER A 5 -3.72 -1.86 18.89
C SER A 5 -4.66 -0.65 18.79
N ILE A 6 -4.31 0.36 18.00
CA ILE A 6 -5.16 1.55 17.79
C ILE A 6 -6.44 1.15 17.04
N LEU A 7 -6.28 0.45 15.91
CA LEU A 7 -7.40 0.03 15.07
C LEU A 7 -8.32 -0.96 15.79
N GLN A 8 -7.75 -1.95 16.47
CA GLN A 8 -8.53 -2.93 17.22
C GLN A 8 -9.35 -2.27 18.33
N LYS A 9 -8.78 -1.34 19.08
CA LYS A 9 -9.49 -0.60 20.11
C LYS A 9 -10.67 0.22 19.54
N GLN A 10 -10.48 0.83 18.36
CA GLN A 10 -11.50 1.65 17.72
C GLN A 10 -12.64 0.81 17.14
N TYR A 11 -12.29 -0.33 16.50
CA TYR A 11 -13.25 -1.08 15.68
C TYR A 11 -13.62 -2.46 16.24
N GLU A 12 -13.26 -2.76 17.51
CA GLU A 12 -13.53 -4.04 18.15
C GLU A 12 -15.03 -4.42 18.17
N SER A 13 -15.90 -3.43 18.31
CA SER A 13 -17.34 -3.59 18.35
C SER A 13 -18.05 -3.29 17.02
N SER A 14 -17.30 -3.02 15.96
CA SER A 14 -17.86 -2.69 14.65
C SER A 14 -18.02 -3.97 13.81
N PRO A 15 -19.25 -4.43 13.55
CA PRO A 15 -19.48 -5.70 12.86
C PRO A 15 -19.05 -5.65 11.38
N ASP A 16 -19.02 -4.46 10.81
CA ASP A 16 -18.75 -4.24 9.38
C ASP A 16 -17.27 -4.03 9.07
N ILE A 17 -16.39 -3.92 10.09
CA ILE A 17 -14.97 -3.69 9.89
C ILE A 17 -14.18 -4.93 10.32
N ARG A 18 -13.42 -5.48 9.38
CA ARG A 18 -12.48 -6.58 9.64
C ARG A 18 -11.05 -6.14 9.40
N LEU A 19 -10.19 -6.46 10.37
CA LEU A 19 -8.76 -6.20 10.26
C LEU A 19 -8.05 -7.46 9.79
N ILE A 20 -7.39 -7.35 8.63
CA ILE A 20 -6.49 -8.39 8.08
C ILE A 20 -5.06 -7.97 8.35
N VAL A 21 -4.27 -8.82 8.95
CA VAL A 21 -2.86 -8.55 9.22
C VAL A 21 -1.99 -9.57 8.52
N ILE A 22 -1.24 -9.13 7.53
CA ILE A 22 -0.29 -9.97 6.80
C ILE A 22 1.08 -9.84 7.46
N CYS A 23 1.50 -10.90 8.12
CA CYS A 23 2.74 -10.95 8.90
C CYS A 23 3.98 -11.32 8.08
N GLY A 24 3.79 -11.81 6.84
CA GLY A 24 4.87 -12.32 6.01
C GLY A 24 5.63 -13.45 6.71
N SER A 25 6.96 -13.41 6.63
CA SER A 25 7.84 -14.38 7.30
C SER A 25 8.05 -14.11 8.80
N ASN A 26 7.43 -13.08 9.38
CA ASN A 26 7.63 -12.71 10.78
C ASN A 26 6.79 -13.59 11.73
N GLN A 27 7.26 -14.81 11.94
CA GLN A 27 6.64 -15.80 12.84
C GLN A 27 6.46 -15.30 14.30
N PRO A 28 7.45 -14.60 14.91
CA PRO A 28 7.27 -14.06 16.26
C PRO A 28 6.10 -13.05 16.33
N LEU A 29 5.94 -12.20 15.33
CA LEU A 29 4.83 -11.27 15.26
C LEU A 29 3.49 -12.02 15.14
N TYR A 30 3.40 -13.00 14.24
CA TYR A 30 2.20 -13.82 14.04
C TYR A 30 1.75 -14.48 15.36
N ARG A 31 2.65 -15.18 16.05
CA ARG A 31 2.35 -15.85 17.33
C ARG A 31 1.85 -14.87 18.39
N ARG A 32 2.55 -13.75 18.57
CA ARG A 32 2.17 -12.70 19.54
C ARG A 32 0.80 -12.10 19.25
N LEU A 33 0.46 -11.90 17.97
CA LEU A 33 -0.84 -11.38 17.57
C LEU A 33 -1.93 -12.41 17.82
N LYS A 34 -1.68 -13.69 17.50
CA LYS A 34 -2.61 -14.80 17.74
C LYS A 34 -2.92 -14.98 19.22
N GLU A 35 -1.91 -14.96 20.08
CA GLU A 35 -2.07 -15.03 21.53
C GLU A 35 -2.87 -13.85 22.09
N ARG A 36 -2.63 -12.63 21.57
CA ARG A 36 -3.25 -11.43 22.12
C ARG A 36 -4.67 -11.18 21.62
N TYR A 37 -4.96 -11.47 20.36
CA TYR A 37 -6.22 -11.09 19.72
C TYR A 37 -7.08 -12.28 19.26
N GLY A 38 -6.51 -13.49 19.15
CA GLY A 38 -7.25 -14.69 18.74
C GLY A 38 -7.96 -14.50 17.40
N GLU A 39 -9.23 -14.84 17.37
CA GLU A 39 -10.08 -14.75 16.17
C GLU A 39 -10.58 -13.33 15.84
N ARG A 40 -10.26 -12.34 16.68
CA ARG A 40 -10.62 -10.93 16.43
C ARG A 40 -9.84 -10.28 15.29
N LEU A 41 -8.78 -10.94 14.82
CA LEU A 41 -8.00 -10.55 13.66
C LEU A 41 -7.91 -11.69 12.67
N LEU A 42 -8.06 -11.41 11.39
CA LEU A 42 -7.65 -12.33 10.34
C LEU A 42 -6.13 -12.23 10.15
N LEU A 43 -5.41 -13.22 10.68
CA LEU A 43 -3.95 -13.26 10.62
C LEU A 43 -3.49 -14.14 9.47
N VAL A 44 -2.71 -13.54 8.56
CA VAL A 44 -2.11 -14.23 7.42
C VAL A 44 -0.60 -14.23 7.60
N GLN A 45 0.04 -15.39 7.40
CA GLN A 45 1.49 -15.50 7.33
C GLN A 45 2.01 -15.05 5.97
N HIS A 46 3.02 -15.70 5.44
CA HIS A 46 3.47 -15.47 4.07
C HIS A 46 2.39 -15.92 3.09
N THR A 47 2.14 -15.10 2.07
CA THR A 47 1.18 -15.41 0.99
C THR A 47 1.76 -15.00 -0.35
N SER A 48 1.47 -15.78 -1.39
CA SER A 48 1.67 -15.43 -2.80
C SER A 48 0.47 -14.69 -3.41
N GLN A 49 -0.64 -14.58 -2.65
CA GLN A 49 -1.90 -13.98 -3.10
C GLN A 49 -2.05 -12.52 -2.63
N MET A 50 -0.94 -11.78 -2.50
CA MET A 50 -0.98 -10.39 -1.98
C MET A 50 -1.87 -9.47 -2.81
N ALA A 51 -1.87 -9.65 -4.13
CA ALA A 51 -2.71 -8.88 -5.03
C ALA A 51 -4.22 -9.09 -4.79
N ASP A 52 -4.61 -10.31 -4.41
CA ASP A 52 -6.03 -10.62 -4.11
C ASP A 52 -6.45 -9.97 -2.79
N TYR A 53 -5.59 -9.99 -1.78
CA TYR A 53 -5.85 -9.26 -0.54
C TYR A 53 -5.95 -7.75 -0.78
N MET A 54 -5.07 -7.16 -1.60
CA MET A 54 -5.14 -5.75 -1.96
C MET A 54 -6.44 -5.40 -2.68
N LYS A 55 -6.88 -6.22 -3.63
CA LYS A 55 -8.15 -6.00 -4.34
C LYS A 55 -9.39 -6.19 -3.48
N ALA A 56 -9.30 -7.05 -2.47
CA ALA A 56 -10.44 -7.38 -1.60
C ALA A 56 -10.63 -6.42 -0.43
N CYS A 57 -9.63 -5.60 -0.09
CA CYS A 57 -9.74 -4.67 1.02
C CYS A 57 -10.12 -3.25 0.57
N GLU A 58 -10.86 -2.53 1.42
CA GLU A 58 -11.26 -1.15 1.19
C GLU A 58 -10.10 -0.17 1.35
N LEU A 59 -9.08 -0.51 2.14
CA LEU A 59 -7.85 0.27 2.27
C LEU A 59 -6.68 -0.59 2.76
N LEU A 60 -5.49 -0.19 2.38
CA LEU A 60 -4.23 -0.78 2.82
C LEU A 60 -3.45 0.21 3.70
N ILE A 61 -2.95 -0.26 4.84
CA ILE A 61 -2.02 0.49 5.69
C ILE A 61 -0.66 -0.20 5.61
N SER A 62 0.33 0.49 5.09
CA SER A 62 1.65 -0.09 4.90
C SER A 62 2.77 0.93 5.06
N LYS A 63 4.01 0.46 5.14
CA LYS A 63 5.18 1.30 4.93
C LYS A 63 5.24 1.74 3.46
N PRO A 64 5.83 2.90 3.15
CA PRO A 64 5.94 3.40 1.79
C PRO A 64 7.06 2.70 0.99
N GLY A 65 7.04 1.38 0.94
CA GLY A 65 7.91 0.57 0.10
C GLY A 65 7.55 0.73 -1.37
N GLY A 66 8.53 0.85 -2.27
CA GLY A 66 8.29 1.08 -3.69
C GLY A 66 7.36 0.04 -4.31
N LEU A 67 7.64 -1.25 -4.11
CA LEU A 67 6.83 -2.34 -4.66
C LEU A 67 5.41 -2.35 -4.09
N SER A 68 5.28 -2.41 -2.76
CA SER A 68 3.95 -2.49 -2.13
C SER A 68 3.06 -1.28 -2.45
N SER A 69 3.65 -0.09 -2.57
CA SER A 69 2.90 1.13 -2.93
C SER A 69 2.41 1.10 -4.38
N THR A 70 3.25 0.65 -5.32
CA THR A 70 2.86 0.52 -6.74
C THR A 70 1.88 -0.63 -6.95
N GLU A 71 2.05 -1.75 -6.26
CA GLU A 71 1.11 -2.88 -6.29
C GLU A 71 -0.28 -2.48 -5.78
N ALA A 72 -0.35 -1.72 -4.67
CA ALA A 72 -1.61 -1.19 -4.15
C ALA A 72 -2.28 -0.25 -5.16
N ALA A 73 -1.52 0.66 -5.78
CA ALA A 73 -2.04 1.58 -6.78
C ALA A 73 -2.55 0.86 -8.04
N VAL A 74 -1.83 -0.15 -8.54
CA VAL A 74 -2.27 -0.98 -9.68
C VAL A 74 -3.49 -1.81 -9.33
N SER A 75 -3.61 -2.27 -8.08
CA SER A 75 -4.76 -3.02 -7.57
C SER A 75 -5.98 -2.13 -7.29
N CYS A 76 -5.86 -0.80 -7.45
CA CYS A 76 -6.88 0.17 -7.10
C CYS A 76 -7.29 0.07 -5.63
N THR A 77 -6.31 0.04 -4.73
CA THR A 77 -6.51 -0.05 -3.29
C THR A 77 -6.15 1.29 -2.65
N PRO A 78 -7.06 1.96 -1.93
CA PRO A 78 -6.74 3.17 -1.17
C PRO A 78 -5.61 2.90 -0.16
N LEU A 79 -4.69 3.85 0.00
CA LEU A 79 -3.41 3.61 0.66
C LEU A 79 -3.11 4.63 1.75
N ILE A 80 -2.76 4.14 2.94
CA ILE A 80 -2.20 4.93 4.04
C ILE A 80 -0.74 4.51 4.24
N HIS A 81 0.17 5.46 4.13
CA HIS A 81 1.58 5.27 4.43
C HIS A 81 1.89 5.64 5.88
N ILE A 82 2.64 4.76 6.54
CA ILE A 82 3.06 4.91 7.94
C ILE A 82 4.54 4.59 8.11
N ASN A 83 5.17 5.17 9.13
CA ASN A 83 6.50 4.79 9.63
C ASN A 83 7.55 4.57 8.52
N PRO A 84 7.84 5.55 7.66
CA PRO A 84 8.86 5.41 6.63
C PRO A 84 10.24 5.18 7.25
N ILE A 85 11.06 4.33 6.63
CA ILE A 85 12.48 4.28 6.90
C ILE A 85 13.11 5.52 6.25
N PRO A 86 13.94 6.29 6.99
CA PRO A 86 14.61 7.46 6.43
C PRO A 86 15.36 7.13 5.13
N GLY A 87 15.26 8.04 4.16
CA GLY A 87 15.85 7.88 2.84
C GLY A 87 14.83 7.49 1.77
N CYS A 88 14.92 6.30 1.22
CA CYS A 88 14.10 5.87 0.08
C CYS A 88 12.61 5.85 0.41
N GLU A 89 12.22 5.27 1.55
CA GLU A 89 10.80 5.20 1.94
C GLU A 89 10.20 6.58 2.24
N SER A 90 10.98 7.52 2.79
CA SER A 90 10.51 8.90 3.00
C SER A 90 10.21 9.60 1.66
N LYS A 91 11.06 9.39 0.65
CA LYS A 91 10.83 9.93 -0.70
C LYS A 91 9.62 9.30 -1.38
N ASN A 92 9.43 7.99 -1.22
CA ASN A 92 8.23 7.32 -1.72
C ASN A 92 6.96 7.87 -1.06
N MET A 93 6.98 8.06 0.26
CA MET A 93 5.84 8.64 0.99
C MET A 93 5.48 10.02 0.46
N GLU A 94 6.48 10.89 0.28
CA GLU A 94 6.32 12.23 -0.29
C GLU A 94 5.79 12.17 -1.73
N TYR A 95 6.37 11.33 -2.57
CA TYR A 95 5.97 11.16 -3.97
C TYR A 95 4.50 10.76 -4.09
N PHE A 96 4.08 9.76 -3.31
CA PHE A 96 2.70 9.26 -3.35
C PHE A 96 1.71 10.26 -2.73
N SER A 97 2.04 10.85 -1.57
CA SER A 97 1.12 11.75 -0.88
C SER A 97 0.95 13.09 -1.59
N SER A 98 2.03 13.66 -2.15
CA SER A 98 1.96 14.93 -2.89
C SER A 98 1.14 14.84 -4.18
N ARG A 99 0.92 13.62 -4.71
CA ARG A 99 0.09 13.34 -5.89
C ARG A 99 -1.29 12.81 -5.55
N GLY A 100 -1.68 12.80 -4.29
CA GLY A 100 -2.98 12.30 -3.86
C GLY A 100 -3.16 10.78 -3.97
N MET A 101 -2.06 10.02 -4.15
CA MET A 101 -2.10 8.56 -4.31
C MET A 101 -2.08 7.79 -2.98
N SER A 102 -1.79 8.47 -1.88
CA SER A 102 -1.84 7.94 -0.52
C SER A 102 -2.09 9.05 0.50
N LEU A 103 -2.51 8.69 1.70
CA LEU A 103 -2.41 9.56 2.88
C LEU A 103 -1.13 9.25 3.65
N ALA A 104 -0.37 10.30 4.01
CA ALA A 104 0.83 10.18 4.84
C ALA A 104 0.46 10.37 6.31
N VAL A 105 0.77 9.40 7.15
CA VAL A 105 0.56 9.45 8.61
C VAL A 105 1.92 9.52 9.31
N HIS A 106 2.22 10.65 9.91
CA HIS A 106 3.46 10.91 10.64
C HIS A 106 3.31 10.62 12.15
N SER A 107 2.11 10.79 12.68
CA SER A 107 1.77 10.49 14.08
C SER A 107 0.64 9.47 14.15
N LEU A 108 0.98 8.23 14.51
CA LEU A 108 -0.01 7.14 14.63
C LEU A 108 -1.16 7.47 15.60
N GLN A 109 -0.85 8.15 16.72
CA GLN A 109 -1.85 8.48 17.74
C GLN A 109 -2.81 9.57 17.31
N LYS A 110 -2.37 10.52 16.47
CA LYS A 110 -3.15 11.70 16.11
C LYS A 110 -3.81 11.55 14.73
N GLU A 111 -3.14 10.89 13.80
CA GLU A 111 -3.49 10.97 12.38
C GLU A 111 -4.03 9.66 11.81
N LEU A 112 -3.74 8.48 12.43
CA LEU A 112 -4.12 7.19 11.84
C LEU A 112 -5.64 7.03 11.73
N LEU A 113 -6.38 7.24 12.81
CA LEU A 113 -7.83 7.09 12.79
C LEU A 113 -8.52 8.10 11.87
N PRO A 114 -8.19 9.40 11.90
CA PRO A 114 -8.71 10.35 10.91
C PRO A 114 -8.43 9.95 9.46
N ALA A 115 -7.23 9.43 9.16
CA ALA A 115 -6.89 8.97 7.82
C ALA A 115 -7.72 7.75 7.39
N VAL A 116 -7.94 6.80 8.29
CA VAL A 116 -8.81 5.64 8.04
C VAL A 116 -10.25 6.11 7.79
N GLU A 117 -10.81 6.92 8.67
CA GLU A 117 -12.17 7.45 8.55
C GLU A 117 -12.36 8.24 7.25
N GLN A 118 -11.37 9.04 6.85
CA GLN A 118 -11.37 9.75 5.58
C GLN A 118 -11.46 8.79 4.38
N LEU A 119 -10.67 7.72 4.36
CA LEU A 119 -10.65 6.78 3.22
C LEU A 119 -11.81 5.78 3.24
N LEU A 120 -12.47 5.57 4.36
CA LEU A 120 -13.73 4.84 4.40
C LEU A 120 -14.89 5.63 3.76
N GLN A 121 -14.72 6.95 3.52
CA GLN A 121 -15.67 7.72 2.74
C GLN A 121 -15.50 7.43 1.23
N PRO A 122 -16.56 6.97 0.52
CA PRO A 122 -16.45 6.56 -0.88
C PRO A 122 -15.95 7.67 -1.83
N SER A 123 -16.21 8.93 -1.52
CA SER A 123 -15.72 10.08 -2.30
C SER A 123 -14.20 10.22 -2.22
N SER A 124 -13.65 10.15 -1.02
CA SER A 124 -12.20 10.28 -0.76
C SER A 124 -11.43 9.10 -1.37
N ALA A 125 -11.94 7.88 -1.19
CA ALA A 125 -11.37 6.70 -1.82
C ALA A 125 -11.33 6.83 -3.36
N ARG A 126 -12.45 7.16 -3.99
CA ARG A 126 -12.52 7.35 -5.46
C ARG A 126 -11.55 8.40 -5.97
N GLN A 127 -11.42 9.52 -5.26
CA GLN A 127 -10.45 10.57 -5.63
C GLN A 127 -9.01 10.03 -5.60
N MET A 128 -8.63 9.31 -4.55
CA MET A 128 -7.31 8.68 -4.46
C MET A 128 -7.08 7.68 -5.59
N LEU A 129 -8.05 6.82 -5.88
CA LEU A 129 -7.95 5.84 -6.96
C LEU A 129 -7.77 6.50 -8.33
N ALA A 130 -8.44 7.61 -8.59
CA ALA A 130 -8.24 8.38 -9.81
C ALA A 130 -6.81 8.92 -9.92
N CYS A 131 -6.25 9.45 -8.82
CA CYS A 131 -4.86 9.90 -8.78
C CYS A 131 -3.87 8.74 -9.00
N GLN A 132 -4.12 7.57 -8.41
CA GLN A 132 -3.30 6.37 -8.63
C GLN A 132 -3.31 5.95 -10.11
N GLN A 133 -4.47 5.88 -10.74
CA GLN A 133 -4.62 5.49 -12.16
C GLN A 133 -3.94 6.47 -13.11
N GLN A 134 -3.93 7.77 -12.78
CA GLN A 134 -3.27 8.79 -13.59
C GLN A 134 -1.74 8.73 -13.51
N ASN A 135 -1.19 8.32 -12.37
CA ASN A 135 0.24 8.41 -12.10
C ASN A 135 0.99 7.07 -12.19
N ILE A 136 0.28 5.94 -12.03
CA ILE A 136 0.90 4.59 -12.03
C ILE A 136 0.38 3.79 -13.22
N SER A 137 1.29 3.41 -14.11
CA SER A 137 0.96 2.61 -15.29
C SER A 137 0.86 1.12 -14.93
N ARG A 138 -0.23 0.48 -15.39
CA ARG A 138 -0.38 -0.99 -15.32
C ARG A 138 0.50 -1.73 -16.33
N HIS A 139 0.99 -1.01 -17.34
CA HIS A 139 1.82 -1.54 -18.45
C HIS A 139 3.26 -1.04 -18.35
N ALA A 140 3.77 -0.83 -17.13
CA ALA A 140 5.11 -0.28 -16.93
C ALA A 140 6.21 -1.18 -17.49
N ALA A 141 6.09 -2.50 -17.35
CA ALA A 141 7.08 -3.45 -17.86
C ALA A 141 7.15 -3.43 -19.39
N GLU A 142 6.00 -3.46 -20.07
CA GLU A 142 5.92 -3.38 -21.53
C GLU A 142 6.55 -2.08 -22.03
N ARG A 143 6.23 -0.95 -21.42
CA ARG A 143 6.79 0.37 -21.78
C ARG A 143 8.31 0.45 -21.57
N ILE A 144 8.84 -0.21 -20.56
CA ILE A 144 10.29 -0.29 -20.33
C ILE A 144 10.95 -1.11 -21.45
N CYS A 145 10.34 -2.25 -21.84
CA CYS A 145 10.86 -3.07 -22.93
C CYS A 145 10.82 -2.31 -24.28
N GLU A 146 9.74 -1.61 -24.57
CA GLU A 146 9.61 -0.78 -25.78
C GLU A 146 10.70 0.32 -25.83
N LEU A 147 10.91 1.03 -24.71
CA LEU A 147 11.94 2.05 -24.62
C LEU A 147 13.35 1.46 -24.80
N ALA A 148 13.63 0.31 -24.19
CA ALA A 148 14.90 -0.37 -24.35
C ALA A 148 15.15 -0.76 -25.82
N GLN A 149 14.13 -1.29 -26.52
CA GLN A 149 14.23 -1.61 -27.93
C GLN A 149 14.50 -0.37 -28.80
N GLN A 150 13.78 0.72 -28.55
CA GLN A 150 14.00 2.01 -29.27
C GLN A 150 15.44 2.51 -29.10
N LEU A 151 16.02 2.41 -27.89
CA LEU A 151 17.39 2.80 -27.64
C LEU A 151 18.40 1.94 -28.40
N VAL A 152 18.19 0.64 -28.48
CA VAL A 152 19.02 -0.29 -29.26
C VAL A 152 18.96 0.05 -30.75
N ASP A 153 17.76 0.18 -31.30
CA ASP A 153 17.54 0.47 -32.72
C ASP A 153 18.16 1.82 -33.13
N SER A 154 18.03 2.84 -32.28
CA SER A 154 18.65 4.14 -32.46
C SER A 154 20.20 4.08 -32.48
N SER A 155 20.75 3.24 -31.59
CA SER A 155 22.21 3.05 -31.50
C SER A 155 22.76 2.34 -32.73
N ILE A 156 22.08 1.33 -33.26
CA ILE A 156 22.46 0.60 -34.47
C ILE A 156 22.43 1.53 -35.69
N SER A 157 21.39 2.35 -35.81
CA SER A 157 21.24 3.31 -36.91
C SER A 157 22.33 4.41 -36.90
N ALA A 158 22.84 4.75 -35.72
CA ALA A 158 23.91 5.74 -35.59
C ALA A 158 25.31 5.21 -35.98
N VAL A 159 25.55 3.89 -35.80
CA VAL A 159 26.83 3.24 -36.14
C VAL A 159 26.92 2.88 -37.65
N SER A 160 25.77 2.83 -38.33
CA SER A 160 25.69 2.47 -39.75
C SER A 160 25.83 3.65 -40.70
N LYS A 161 26.11 4.84 -40.18
CA LYS A 161 26.42 6.07 -40.93
C LYS A 161 27.89 6.46 -40.73
#